data_9f21a234e626d83f417e76b16929e504
#
_entry.id   9f21a234e626d83f417e76b16929e504
#
_cell.length_a   1.000
_cell.length_b   1.000
_cell.length_c   1.000
_cell.angle_alpha   90.00
_cell.angle_beta   90.00
_cell.angle_gamma   90.00
#
_symmetry.space_group_name_H-M   'P 1'
#
loop_
_entity.id
_entity.type
_entity.pdbx_description
1 polymer ?
#
loop_
_entity_poly.entity_id
_entity_poly.type
_entity_poly.pdbx_seq_one_letter_code
_entity_poly.pdbx_strand_id
1 'polypeptide(L)'
;MPSNNAPVIVVGAGPAGVSLALYLAQHDVDTVLIETFTEANYLDQAPRTGSIHPSTLEMFADLGVYERIAPRGLVAPTFQFWDRETDSMIAEFDHAVLKDDTRFPFVLQCERIKVIDEVMQMLRGYPNVTLRMGTTLEAMAQDSAGVTAIVVNEAGERESIKGSFIVSGEGARSVIRKSLDIDFEGYKYPDQVLTVSVVHDFDKEHGYSYRNYLSDPEQWSNLFKWGQPERWRVHFPTNIDDDPELLLSDEYCQKQLQRFLPNSKPYEIVYRKLYSSHQRVAATFNVGRALLVGDSAHVNSPIGGVGMNSGVHDSVNLGEKLVGILRGEMDMPVLDRYTRQRRHVAVNHVKTITERNKKLINERDPEIRKRNHEMLHRSATDPTLAREYILRTSLMKSLEEVAAIQ
;
A
#
# COMPACT_ATOMS: atom_id res chain seq x y z
N MET A 1 19.64 -13.91 30.91
CA MET A 1 19.46 -13.81 29.45
C MET A 1 17.96 -13.95 29.20
N PRO A 2 17.29 -13.09 28.42
CA PRO A 2 15.90 -13.34 28.10
C PRO A 2 15.80 -14.69 27.39
N SER A 3 14.74 -15.43 27.63
CA SER A 3 14.51 -16.71 26.95
C SER A 3 14.42 -16.42 25.47
N ASN A 4 15.34 -16.92 24.66
CA ASN A 4 15.40 -16.78 23.21
C ASN A 4 14.18 -17.40 22.47
N ASN A 5 13.16 -17.86 23.21
CA ASN A 5 12.02 -18.63 22.73
C ASN A 5 10.67 -17.89 22.81
N ALA A 6 10.63 -16.61 23.18
CA ALA A 6 9.35 -15.88 23.16
C ALA A 6 9.03 -15.40 21.74
N PRO A 7 7.78 -15.60 21.25
CA PRO A 7 7.42 -15.26 19.87
C PRO A 7 7.53 -13.76 19.59
N VAL A 8 7.64 -13.42 18.32
CA VAL A 8 7.34 -12.06 17.84
C VAL A 8 5.83 -11.93 17.67
N ILE A 9 5.25 -10.90 18.28
CA ILE A 9 3.82 -10.59 18.16
C ILE A 9 3.62 -9.60 17.00
N VAL A 10 2.88 -10.00 15.99
CA VAL A 10 2.48 -9.12 14.86
C VAL A 10 1.00 -8.81 15.02
N VAL A 11 0.63 -7.54 15.10
CA VAL A 11 -0.76 -7.09 15.27
C VAL A 11 -1.28 -6.49 13.99
N GLY A 12 -2.31 -7.11 13.42
CA GLY A 12 -2.95 -6.76 12.16
C GLY A 12 -2.48 -7.61 10.98
N ALA A 13 -3.41 -8.33 10.37
CA ALA A 13 -3.19 -9.16 9.17
C ALA A 13 -3.39 -8.36 7.86
N GLY A 14 -3.05 -7.07 7.84
CA GLY A 14 -2.91 -6.31 6.60
C GLY A 14 -1.69 -6.75 5.79
N PRO A 15 -1.49 -6.23 4.54
CA PRO A 15 -0.39 -6.68 3.68
C PRO A 15 0.99 -6.61 4.34
N ALA A 16 1.27 -5.57 5.12
CA ALA A 16 2.54 -5.45 5.83
C ALA A 16 2.66 -6.50 6.95
N GLY A 17 1.61 -6.66 7.78
CA GLY A 17 1.64 -7.63 8.88
C GLY A 17 1.80 -9.07 8.41
N VAL A 18 1.03 -9.50 7.40
CA VAL A 18 1.15 -10.86 6.86
C VAL A 18 2.50 -11.10 6.18
N SER A 19 3.05 -10.09 5.47
CA SER A 19 4.38 -10.19 4.85
C SER A 19 5.49 -10.33 5.88
N LEU A 20 5.40 -9.59 7.00
CA LEU A 20 6.34 -9.73 8.10
C LEU A 20 6.22 -11.10 8.77
N ALA A 21 4.99 -11.54 9.07
CA ALA A 21 4.75 -12.85 9.68
C ALA A 21 5.30 -13.99 8.80
N LEU A 22 5.11 -13.88 7.48
CA LEU A 22 5.65 -14.87 6.54
C LEU A 22 7.18 -14.84 6.50
N TYR A 23 7.79 -13.65 6.47
CA TYR A 23 9.24 -13.51 6.52
C TYR A 23 9.82 -14.18 7.78
N LEU A 24 9.24 -13.88 8.95
CA LEU A 24 9.66 -14.46 10.23
C LEU A 24 9.47 -15.99 10.25
N ALA A 25 8.33 -16.47 9.77
CA ALA A 25 8.02 -17.89 9.68
C ALA A 25 9.04 -18.67 8.85
N GLN A 26 9.43 -18.12 7.69
CA GLN A 26 10.44 -18.72 6.80
C GLN A 26 11.87 -18.72 7.37
N HIS A 27 12.11 -17.91 8.42
CA HIS A 27 13.39 -17.84 9.12
C HIS A 27 13.36 -18.52 10.49
N ASP A 28 12.37 -19.42 10.72
CA ASP A 28 12.21 -20.23 11.94
C ASP A 28 11.97 -19.39 13.21
N VAL A 29 11.37 -18.21 13.09
CA VAL A 29 11.01 -17.35 14.23
C VAL A 29 9.57 -17.64 14.64
N ASP A 30 9.38 -18.05 15.91
CA ASP A 30 8.04 -18.21 16.49
C ASP A 30 7.27 -16.89 16.39
N THR A 31 6.09 -16.93 15.80
CA THR A 31 5.30 -15.73 15.49
C THR A 31 3.84 -15.91 15.92
N VAL A 32 3.29 -14.90 16.58
CA VAL A 32 1.85 -14.79 16.87
C VAL A 32 1.29 -13.65 16.02
N LEU A 33 0.43 -13.98 15.07
CA LEU A 33 -0.29 -12.99 14.27
C LEU A 33 -1.70 -12.78 14.82
N ILE A 34 -1.99 -11.55 15.23
CA ILE A 34 -3.28 -11.14 15.82
C ILE A 34 -4.07 -10.34 14.78
N GLU A 35 -5.32 -10.72 14.56
CA GLU A 35 -6.22 -10.00 13.65
C GLU A 35 -7.63 -9.87 14.26
N THR A 36 -8.18 -8.65 14.19
CA THR A 36 -9.51 -8.34 14.73
C THR A 36 -10.63 -9.02 13.93
N PHE A 37 -10.47 -9.17 12.62
CA PHE A 37 -11.43 -9.90 11.81
C PHE A 37 -11.34 -11.41 12.08
N THR A 38 -12.50 -12.05 12.02
CA THR A 38 -12.60 -13.52 12.18
C THR A 38 -12.20 -14.24 10.89
N GLU A 39 -11.99 -15.54 10.97
CA GLU A 39 -11.82 -16.42 9.79
C GLU A 39 -13.00 -16.30 8.80
N ALA A 40 -14.21 -16.05 9.33
CA ALA A 40 -15.41 -15.97 8.52
C ALA A 40 -15.51 -14.66 7.71
N ASN A 41 -14.93 -13.57 8.21
CA ASN A 41 -15.18 -12.23 7.63
C ASN A 41 -13.91 -11.45 7.23
N TYR A 42 -12.70 -11.98 7.44
CA TYR A 42 -11.50 -11.22 7.08
C TYR A 42 -11.36 -10.98 5.58
N LEU A 43 -12.01 -11.80 4.74
CA LEU A 43 -12.05 -11.62 3.27
C LEU A 43 -13.18 -10.68 2.81
N ASP A 44 -14.14 -10.36 3.67
CA ASP A 44 -15.27 -9.47 3.34
C ASP A 44 -14.91 -7.99 3.35
N GLN A 45 -13.64 -7.68 3.56
CA GLN A 45 -13.16 -6.31 3.55
C GLN A 45 -13.38 -5.67 2.18
N ALA A 46 -13.74 -4.38 2.22
CA ALA A 46 -13.93 -3.59 1.00
C ALA A 46 -12.75 -3.76 0.02
N PRO A 47 -13.02 -4.08 -1.24
CA PRO A 47 -11.97 -4.30 -2.22
C PRO A 47 -11.14 -3.01 -2.40
N ARG A 48 -9.87 -3.08 -2.05
CA ARG A 48 -8.91 -2.01 -2.27
C ARG A 48 -7.97 -2.41 -3.40
N THR A 49 -7.70 -1.47 -4.30
CA THR A 49 -6.69 -1.66 -5.36
C THR A 49 -5.34 -1.99 -4.75
N GLY A 50 -4.64 -2.92 -5.40
CA GLY A 50 -3.25 -3.17 -5.16
C GLY A 50 -2.50 -3.08 -6.49
N SER A 51 -1.80 -1.95 -6.74
CA SER A 51 -0.78 -1.90 -7.79
C SER A 51 0.51 -2.40 -7.15
N ILE A 52 0.95 -3.59 -7.49
CA ILE A 52 2.17 -4.19 -6.96
C ILE A 52 3.30 -3.86 -7.93
N HIS A 53 4.21 -3.01 -7.48
CA HIS A 53 5.32 -2.50 -8.29
C HIS A 53 6.47 -3.51 -8.41
N PRO A 54 7.33 -3.39 -9.41
CA PRO A 54 8.48 -4.28 -9.65
C PRO A 54 9.27 -4.62 -8.39
N SER A 55 9.67 -3.63 -7.61
CA SER A 55 10.44 -3.84 -6.38
C SER A 55 9.75 -4.73 -5.34
N THR A 56 8.43 -4.63 -5.25
CA THR A 56 7.63 -5.46 -4.33
C THR A 56 7.37 -6.85 -4.91
N LEU A 57 7.26 -6.97 -6.24
CA LEU A 57 7.17 -8.28 -6.92
C LEU A 57 8.43 -9.11 -6.70
N GLU A 58 9.63 -8.47 -6.70
CA GLU A 58 10.89 -9.13 -6.34
C GLU A 58 10.81 -9.71 -4.92
N MET A 59 10.40 -8.91 -3.93
CA MET A 59 10.24 -9.36 -2.55
C MET A 59 9.20 -10.47 -2.42
N PHE A 60 8.10 -10.36 -3.13
CA PHE A 60 7.06 -11.40 -3.13
C PHE A 60 7.51 -12.68 -3.82
N ALA A 61 8.35 -12.60 -4.85
CA ALA A 61 8.94 -13.79 -5.45
C ALA A 61 9.93 -14.47 -4.49
N ASP A 62 10.76 -13.70 -3.80
CA ASP A 62 11.69 -14.22 -2.81
C ASP A 62 10.97 -14.87 -1.61
N LEU A 63 9.76 -14.38 -1.27
CA LEU A 63 8.89 -14.97 -0.25
C LEU A 63 7.99 -16.12 -0.79
N GLY A 64 8.05 -16.44 -2.09
CA GLY A 64 7.18 -17.46 -2.73
C GLY A 64 5.71 -17.04 -2.85
N VAL A 65 5.43 -15.74 -2.75
CA VAL A 65 4.06 -15.18 -2.84
C VAL A 65 3.68 -14.89 -4.29
N TYR A 66 4.65 -14.47 -5.12
CA TYR A 66 4.38 -14.02 -6.49
C TYR A 66 3.63 -15.08 -7.31
N GLU A 67 4.09 -16.33 -7.31
CA GLU A 67 3.51 -17.42 -8.09
C GLU A 67 2.06 -17.69 -7.72
N ARG A 68 1.66 -17.37 -6.50
CA ARG A 68 0.29 -17.56 -6.00
C ARG A 68 -0.63 -16.40 -6.37
N ILE A 69 -0.12 -15.16 -6.36
CA ILE A 69 -0.93 -13.98 -6.66
C ILE A 69 -0.96 -13.63 -8.15
N ALA A 70 0.04 -14.00 -8.94
CA ALA A 70 0.13 -13.69 -10.37
C ALA A 70 -1.10 -14.18 -11.16
N PRO A 71 -1.61 -15.41 -10.96
CA PRO A 71 -2.82 -15.87 -11.64
C PRO A 71 -4.12 -15.14 -11.23
N ARG A 72 -4.09 -14.44 -10.08
CA ARG A 72 -5.22 -13.69 -9.50
C ARG A 72 -5.20 -12.21 -9.82
N GLY A 73 -4.11 -11.74 -10.43
CA GLY A 73 -3.89 -10.35 -10.82
C GLY A 73 -3.96 -10.13 -12.32
N LEU A 74 -3.73 -8.89 -12.73
CA LEU A 74 -3.65 -8.46 -14.12
C LEU A 74 -2.31 -7.75 -14.35
N VAL A 75 -1.52 -8.21 -15.31
CA VAL A 75 -0.26 -7.59 -15.69
C VAL A 75 -0.53 -6.28 -16.43
N ALA A 76 0.00 -5.19 -15.92
CA ALA A 76 -0.05 -3.86 -16.51
C ALA A 76 1.37 -3.44 -16.94
N PRO A 77 1.76 -3.67 -18.20
CA PRO A 77 3.10 -3.35 -18.69
C PRO A 77 3.33 -1.85 -18.83
N THR A 78 2.28 -1.09 -19.10
CA THR A 78 2.35 0.36 -19.33
C THR A 78 1.45 1.13 -18.37
N PHE A 79 1.68 2.43 -18.28
CA PHE A 79 0.75 3.40 -17.70
C PHE A 79 0.77 4.69 -18.49
N GLN A 80 -0.37 5.39 -18.51
CA GLN A 80 -0.58 6.56 -19.32
C GLN A 80 -0.95 7.79 -18.50
N PHE A 81 -0.57 8.97 -19.03
CA PHE A 81 -1.10 10.26 -18.63
C PHE A 81 -1.92 10.83 -19.78
N TRP A 82 -3.09 11.36 -19.45
CA TRP A 82 -4.03 11.91 -20.40
C TRP A 82 -4.42 13.34 -20.02
N ASP A 83 -4.62 14.20 -21.04
CA ASP A 83 -5.27 15.49 -20.88
C ASP A 83 -6.75 15.35 -21.27
N ARG A 84 -7.62 15.57 -20.31
CA ARG A 84 -9.06 15.42 -20.52
C ARG A 84 -9.71 16.59 -21.26
N GLU A 85 -9.11 17.78 -21.20
CA GLU A 85 -9.64 18.94 -21.94
C GLU A 85 -9.49 18.76 -23.45
N THR A 86 -8.40 18.15 -23.88
CA THR A 86 -8.12 17.91 -25.31
C THR A 86 -8.38 16.47 -25.72
N ASP A 87 -8.75 15.61 -24.79
CA ASP A 87 -8.93 14.17 -24.96
C ASP A 87 -7.73 13.51 -25.68
N SER A 88 -6.53 13.85 -25.21
CA SER A 88 -5.29 13.37 -25.82
C SER A 88 -4.35 12.72 -24.82
N MET A 89 -3.62 11.71 -25.27
CA MET A 89 -2.57 11.07 -24.49
C MET A 89 -1.35 11.99 -24.42
N ILE A 90 -0.95 12.37 -23.19
CA ILE A 90 0.24 13.19 -22.92
C ILE A 90 1.50 12.32 -23.00
N ALA A 91 1.47 11.16 -22.35
CA ALA A 91 2.63 10.29 -22.20
C ALA A 91 2.20 8.85 -21.92
N GLU A 92 2.94 7.89 -22.47
CA GLU A 92 2.89 6.48 -22.09
C GLU A 92 4.28 6.04 -21.60
N PHE A 93 4.32 5.41 -20.44
CA PHE A 93 5.53 4.82 -19.86
C PHE A 93 5.44 3.30 -19.94
N ASP A 94 6.41 2.68 -20.60
CA ASP A 94 6.53 1.23 -20.71
C ASP A 94 7.58 0.72 -19.72
N HIS A 95 7.17 -0.19 -18.84
CA HIS A 95 8.07 -0.82 -17.87
C HIS A 95 9.15 -1.71 -18.54
N ALA A 96 9.02 -2.05 -19.82
CA ALA A 96 10.03 -2.81 -20.55
C ALA A 96 11.41 -2.15 -20.53
N VAL A 97 11.50 -0.84 -20.29
CA VAL A 97 12.79 -0.14 -20.07
C VAL A 97 13.54 -0.64 -18.84
N LEU A 98 12.89 -1.36 -17.92
CA LEU A 98 13.47 -1.98 -16.73
C LEU A 98 13.87 -3.46 -16.91
N LYS A 99 13.86 -4.00 -18.14
CA LYS A 99 14.12 -5.43 -18.40
C LYS A 99 15.46 -5.94 -17.86
N ASP A 100 16.44 -5.06 -17.72
CA ASP A 100 17.78 -5.38 -17.20
C ASP A 100 17.91 -5.05 -15.70
N ASP A 101 16.88 -4.43 -15.09
CA ASP A 101 16.85 -4.02 -13.68
C ASP A 101 16.05 -4.95 -12.79
N THR A 102 15.08 -5.68 -13.36
CA THR A 102 14.14 -6.52 -12.59
C THR A 102 13.61 -7.69 -13.41
N ARG A 103 13.30 -8.79 -12.72
CA ARG A 103 12.55 -9.94 -13.29
C ARG A 103 11.11 -9.57 -13.69
N PHE A 104 10.59 -8.45 -13.15
CA PHE A 104 9.19 -8.04 -13.26
C PHE A 104 9.06 -6.64 -13.87
N PRO A 105 9.35 -6.44 -15.18
CA PRO A 105 9.22 -5.14 -15.83
C PRO A 105 7.75 -4.81 -16.12
N PHE A 106 6.90 -4.80 -15.09
CA PHE A 106 5.47 -4.49 -15.13
C PHE A 106 4.92 -4.22 -13.73
N VAL A 107 3.71 -3.72 -13.64
CA VAL A 107 2.94 -3.69 -12.40
C VAL A 107 1.90 -4.81 -12.44
N LEU A 108 1.76 -5.55 -11.34
CA LEU A 108 0.67 -6.48 -11.16
C LEU A 108 -0.50 -5.79 -10.46
N GLN A 109 -1.63 -5.65 -11.14
CA GLN A 109 -2.87 -5.14 -10.57
C GLN A 109 -3.60 -6.29 -9.88
N CYS A 110 -3.42 -6.41 -8.56
CA CYS A 110 -4.03 -7.45 -7.75
C CYS A 110 -4.70 -6.82 -6.53
N GLU A 111 -5.92 -7.20 -6.23
CA GLU A 111 -6.64 -6.68 -5.05
C GLU A 111 -5.89 -7.09 -3.78
N ARG A 112 -5.73 -6.12 -2.88
CA ARG A 112 -5.01 -6.31 -1.62
C ARG A 112 -5.49 -7.53 -0.84
N ILE A 113 -6.80 -7.79 -0.86
CA ILE A 113 -7.37 -8.93 -0.12
C ILE A 113 -6.93 -10.28 -0.69
N LYS A 114 -6.67 -10.37 -1.99
CA LYS A 114 -6.15 -11.59 -2.62
C LYS A 114 -4.71 -11.88 -2.20
N VAL A 115 -3.91 -10.83 -2.03
CA VAL A 115 -2.54 -10.96 -1.48
C VAL A 115 -2.59 -11.47 -0.04
N ILE A 116 -3.45 -10.85 0.80
CA ILE A 116 -3.64 -11.28 2.19
C ILE A 116 -4.07 -12.74 2.25
N ASP A 117 -5.08 -13.13 1.46
CA ASP A 117 -5.61 -14.49 1.42
C ASP A 117 -4.52 -15.53 1.08
N GLU A 118 -3.74 -15.30 0.03
CA GLU A 118 -2.66 -16.23 -0.34
C GLU A 118 -1.59 -16.33 0.75
N VAL A 119 -1.17 -15.21 1.32
CA VAL A 119 -0.17 -15.22 2.40
C VAL A 119 -0.73 -15.89 3.66
N MET A 120 -1.99 -15.66 4.03
CA MET A 120 -2.64 -16.33 5.16
C MET A 120 -2.73 -17.84 4.94
N GLN A 121 -3.01 -18.31 3.70
CA GLN A 121 -2.97 -19.73 3.39
C GLN A 121 -1.57 -20.31 3.54
N MET A 122 -0.51 -19.58 3.14
CA MET A 122 0.86 -20.02 3.37
C MET A 122 1.17 -20.09 4.88
N LEU A 123 0.80 -19.08 5.65
CA LEU A 123 1.07 -19.02 7.10
C LEU A 123 0.46 -20.19 7.87
N ARG A 124 -0.72 -20.69 7.45
CA ARG A 124 -1.34 -21.89 8.07
C ARG A 124 -0.50 -23.15 7.90
N GLY A 125 0.43 -23.17 6.96
CA GLY A 125 1.36 -24.29 6.77
C GLY A 125 2.61 -24.27 7.65
N TYR A 126 2.86 -23.17 8.39
CA TYR A 126 4.05 -23.02 9.23
C TYR A 126 3.76 -23.38 10.69
N PRO A 127 4.44 -24.41 11.28
CA PRO A 127 4.19 -24.85 12.65
C PRO A 127 4.64 -23.82 13.70
N ASN A 128 5.53 -22.90 13.36
CA ASN A 128 6.02 -21.80 14.20
C ASN A 128 5.15 -20.54 14.11
N VAL A 129 3.96 -20.60 13.49
CA VAL A 129 3.01 -19.50 13.42
C VAL A 129 1.72 -19.83 14.15
N THR A 130 1.34 -18.95 15.08
CA THR A 130 0.03 -18.99 15.75
C THR A 130 -0.85 -17.87 15.21
N LEU A 131 -1.94 -18.22 14.54
CA LEU A 131 -2.93 -17.25 14.04
C LEU A 131 -4.02 -17.03 15.11
N ARG A 132 -4.24 -15.79 15.49
CA ARG A 132 -5.24 -15.34 16.47
C ARG A 132 -6.25 -14.42 15.77
N MET A 133 -7.14 -15.04 15.00
CA MET A 133 -8.24 -14.35 14.33
C MET A 133 -9.35 -14.00 15.31
N GLY A 134 -10.18 -12.98 15.03
CA GLY A 134 -11.22 -12.51 15.94
C GLY A 134 -10.66 -11.96 17.27
N THR A 135 -9.40 -11.51 17.26
CA THR A 135 -8.67 -11.08 18.45
C THR A 135 -8.16 -9.66 18.27
N THR A 136 -8.49 -8.79 19.22
CA THR A 136 -8.14 -7.36 19.16
C THR A 136 -7.11 -7.04 20.25
N LEU A 137 -6.06 -6.29 19.90
CA LEU A 137 -5.15 -5.72 20.88
C LEU A 137 -5.82 -4.58 21.63
N GLU A 138 -5.88 -4.67 22.95
CA GLU A 138 -6.44 -3.64 23.83
C GLU A 138 -5.34 -2.74 24.42
N ALA A 139 -4.23 -3.33 24.85
CA ALA A 139 -3.09 -2.64 25.43
C ALA A 139 -1.81 -3.43 25.25
N MET A 140 -0.67 -2.77 25.47
CA MET A 140 0.64 -3.41 25.51
C MET A 140 1.51 -2.79 26.61
N ALA A 141 2.44 -3.60 27.13
CA ALA A 141 3.52 -3.17 27.99
C ALA A 141 4.84 -3.77 27.51
N GLN A 142 5.95 -3.13 27.82
CA GLN A 142 7.29 -3.66 27.53
C GLN A 142 8.27 -3.34 28.66
N ASP A 143 9.31 -4.17 28.76
CA ASP A 143 10.46 -3.95 29.61
C ASP A 143 11.75 -4.38 28.90
N SER A 144 12.86 -4.49 29.61
CA SER A 144 14.13 -4.93 29.02
C SER A 144 14.11 -6.40 28.56
N ALA A 145 13.21 -7.23 29.10
CA ALA A 145 13.14 -8.67 28.84
C ALA A 145 12.20 -9.00 27.66
N GLY A 146 11.14 -8.21 27.43
CA GLY A 146 10.17 -8.50 26.38
C GLY A 146 8.97 -7.55 26.33
N VAL A 147 7.90 -8.05 25.73
CA VAL A 147 6.63 -7.35 25.59
C VAL A 147 5.49 -8.21 26.14
N THR A 148 4.43 -7.56 26.57
CA THR A 148 3.16 -8.22 26.94
C THR A 148 2.03 -7.51 26.18
N ALA A 149 1.32 -8.25 25.35
CA ALA A 149 0.10 -7.79 24.68
C ALA A 149 -1.12 -8.23 25.50
N ILE A 150 -2.02 -7.31 25.79
CA ILE A 150 -3.34 -7.59 26.36
C ILE A 150 -4.33 -7.63 25.21
N VAL A 151 -4.94 -8.77 24.98
CA VAL A 151 -5.86 -9.00 23.87
C VAL A 151 -7.24 -9.41 24.35
N VAL A 152 -8.24 -9.14 23.52
CA VAL A 152 -9.64 -9.51 23.76
C VAL A 152 -10.15 -10.29 22.54
N ASN A 153 -10.77 -11.44 22.78
CA ASN A 153 -11.44 -12.23 21.75
C ASN A 153 -12.90 -11.78 21.52
N GLU A 154 -13.60 -12.39 20.56
CA GLU A 154 -15.00 -12.08 20.24
C GLU A 154 -15.96 -12.33 21.43
N ALA A 155 -15.63 -13.24 22.35
CA ALA A 155 -16.42 -13.51 23.55
C ALA A 155 -16.21 -12.46 24.66
N GLY A 156 -15.31 -11.49 24.45
CA GLY A 156 -14.95 -10.48 25.44
C GLY A 156 -13.95 -10.99 26.50
N GLU A 157 -13.36 -12.16 26.30
CA GLU A 157 -12.38 -12.73 27.21
C GLU A 157 -11.02 -12.09 26.97
N ARG A 158 -10.37 -11.66 28.07
CA ARG A 158 -9.05 -11.05 28.07
C ARG A 158 -7.95 -12.08 28.31
N GLU A 159 -6.89 -11.97 27.55
CA GLU A 159 -5.69 -12.81 27.66
C GLU A 159 -4.43 -11.94 27.55
N SER A 160 -3.35 -12.40 28.19
CA SER A 160 -2.02 -11.81 28.08
C SER A 160 -1.12 -12.69 27.24
N ILE A 161 -0.56 -12.15 26.16
CA ILE A 161 0.41 -12.84 25.32
C ILE A 161 1.78 -12.19 25.52
N LYS A 162 2.76 -13.00 25.92
CA LYS A 162 4.16 -12.55 26.08
C LYS A 162 4.94 -12.79 24.79
N GLY A 163 5.80 -11.84 24.45
CA GLY A 163 6.63 -11.91 23.24
C GLY A 163 8.01 -11.28 23.43
N SER A 164 8.90 -11.53 22.50
CA SER A 164 10.21 -10.89 22.43
C SER A 164 10.11 -9.46 21.85
N PHE A 165 9.24 -9.28 20.87
CA PHE A 165 8.92 -8.02 20.19
C PHE A 165 7.43 -7.94 19.89
N ILE A 166 6.92 -6.72 19.72
CA ILE A 166 5.57 -6.47 19.19
C ILE A 166 5.65 -5.52 18.00
N VAL A 167 4.99 -5.89 16.90
CA VAL A 167 5.00 -5.10 15.66
C VAL A 167 3.58 -4.73 15.26
N SER A 168 3.35 -3.43 15.12
CA SER A 168 2.08 -2.88 14.66
C SER A 168 1.98 -2.91 13.15
N GLY A 169 1.14 -3.78 12.61
CA GLY A 169 0.56 -3.75 11.27
C GLY A 169 -0.91 -3.30 11.29
N GLU A 170 -1.37 -2.64 12.38
CA GLU A 170 -2.76 -2.28 12.67
C GLU A 170 -3.34 -1.18 11.75
N GLY A 171 -2.49 -0.57 10.92
CA GLY A 171 -2.90 0.52 10.05
C GLY A 171 -2.94 1.89 10.75
N ALA A 172 -3.58 2.87 10.10
CA ALA A 172 -3.56 4.27 10.50
C ALA A 172 -4.04 4.56 11.93
N ARG A 173 -4.87 3.67 12.49
CA ARG A 173 -5.45 3.83 13.84
C ARG A 173 -4.69 3.10 14.94
N SER A 174 -3.48 2.63 14.68
CA SER A 174 -2.65 1.82 15.57
C SER A 174 -2.79 2.18 17.05
N VAL A 175 -3.12 1.17 17.86
CA VAL A 175 -3.16 1.24 19.32
C VAL A 175 -1.74 1.34 19.85
N ILE A 176 -0.81 0.53 19.31
CA ILE A 176 0.61 0.52 19.73
C ILE A 176 1.23 1.91 19.54
N ARG A 177 1.09 2.53 18.35
CA ARG A 177 1.64 3.88 18.13
C ARG A 177 1.12 4.88 19.14
N LYS A 178 -0.19 4.85 19.43
CA LYS A 178 -0.81 5.78 20.38
C LYS A 178 -0.39 5.51 21.83
N SER A 179 -0.27 4.23 22.24
CA SER A 179 0.14 3.88 23.61
C SER A 179 1.60 4.24 23.93
N LEU A 180 2.41 4.45 22.89
CA LEU A 180 3.79 4.90 22.96
C LEU A 180 3.96 6.41 22.78
N ASP A 181 2.85 7.16 22.69
CA ASP A 181 2.83 8.61 22.45
C ASP A 181 3.67 9.05 21.22
N ILE A 182 3.75 8.18 20.20
CA ILE A 182 4.47 8.49 18.97
C ILE A 182 3.64 9.44 18.11
N ASP A 183 4.16 10.65 17.88
CA ASP A 183 3.54 11.63 17.01
C ASP A 183 3.36 11.11 15.59
N PHE A 184 2.20 11.41 14.99
CA PHE A 184 1.85 11.08 13.61
C PHE A 184 1.80 12.36 12.78
N GLU A 185 2.99 12.84 12.41
CA GLU A 185 3.24 14.14 11.77
C GLU A 185 2.63 14.19 10.36
N GLY A 186 1.99 15.31 10.03
CA GLY A 186 1.44 15.55 8.70
C GLY A 186 0.04 16.12 8.70
N TYR A 187 -0.74 15.84 7.66
CA TYR A 187 -2.03 16.47 7.43
C TYR A 187 -3.06 15.52 6.81
N LYS A 188 -4.32 15.92 6.86
CA LYS A 188 -5.43 15.35 6.09
C LYS A 188 -5.61 16.21 4.83
N TYR A 189 -5.77 15.59 3.67
CA TYR A 189 -6.11 16.33 2.46
C TYR A 189 -7.51 16.96 2.59
N PRO A 190 -7.71 18.16 2.01
CA PRO A 190 -8.98 18.85 2.09
C PRO A 190 -10.08 18.21 1.22
N ASP A 191 -9.71 17.39 0.28
CA ASP A 191 -10.61 16.66 -0.61
C ASP A 191 -10.79 15.20 -0.16
N GLN A 192 -11.93 14.65 -0.51
CA GLN A 192 -12.15 13.20 -0.48
C GLN A 192 -12.17 12.66 -1.91
N VAL A 193 -12.15 11.34 -2.03
CA VAL A 193 -12.16 10.64 -3.30
C VAL A 193 -13.36 9.71 -3.36
N LEU A 194 -14.22 9.92 -4.35
CA LEU A 194 -15.24 8.97 -4.73
C LEU A 194 -14.59 7.90 -5.61
N THR A 195 -14.70 6.67 -5.22
CA THR A 195 -14.26 5.50 -5.97
C THR A 195 -15.48 4.79 -6.53
N VAL A 196 -15.51 4.62 -7.84
CA VAL A 196 -16.58 3.87 -8.52
C VAL A 196 -15.94 2.74 -9.34
N SER A 197 -16.43 1.51 -9.16
CA SER A 197 -16.01 0.38 -10.00
C SER A 197 -17.13 -0.02 -10.93
N VAL A 198 -16.78 -0.24 -12.19
CA VAL A 198 -17.71 -0.55 -13.27
C VAL A 198 -17.24 -1.74 -14.10
N VAL A 199 -18.21 -2.42 -14.73
CA VAL A 199 -17.96 -3.38 -15.82
C VAL A 199 -18.07 -2.61 -17.12
N HIS A 200 -16.94 -2.40 -17.81
CA HIS A 200 -16.89 -1.65 -19.07
C HIS A 200 -15.54 -1.92 -19.77
N ASP A 201 -15.45 -1.73 -21.09
CA ASP A 201 -14.24 -2.00 -21.89
C ASP A 201 -13.52 -0.70 -22.32
N PHE A 202 -13.08 0.13 -21.35
CA PHE A 202 -12.41 1.40 -21.63
C PHE A 202 -11.15 1.27 -22.50
N ASP A 203 -10.43 0.16 -22.39
CA ASP A 203 -9.27 -0.14 -23.23
C ASP A 203 -9.64 -0.31 -24.70
N LYS A 204 -10.73 -1.01 -24.99
CA LYS A 204 -11.20 -1.24 -26.36
C LYS A 204 -11.88 -0.01 -26.97
N GLU A 205 -12.62 0.74 -26.17
CA GLU A 205 -13.40 1.88 -26.66
C GLU A 205 -12.56 3.15 -26.81
N HIS A 206 -11.52 3.34 -25.98
CA HIS A 206 -10.79 4.60 -25.93
C HIS A 206 -9.25 4.44 -25.97
N GLY A 207 -8.73 3.22 -25.92
CA GLY A 207 -7.30 2.95 -25.96
C GLY A 207 -6.56 3.21 -24.64
N TYR A 208 -7.28 3.28 -23.51
CA TYR A 208 -6.66 3.40 -22.20
C TYR A 208 -5.84 2.15 -21.85
N SER A 209 -4.63 2.37 -21.31
CA SER A 209 -3.87 1.28 -20.69
C SER A 209 -4.56 0.84 -19.40
N TYR A 210 -4.03 -0.19 -18.73
CA TYR A 210 -4.63 -0.68 -17.48
C TYR A 210 -4.37 0.24 -16.27
N ARG A 211 -3.56 1.31 -16.46
CA ARG A 211 -3.26 2.32 -15.44
C ARG A 211 -3.19 3.70 -16.08
N ASN A 212 -4.12 4.56 -15.73
CA ASN A 212 -4.20 5.90 -16.34
C ASN A 212 -4.37 6.97 -15.25
N TYR A 213 -3.69 8.08 -15.49
CA TYR A 213 -3.77 9.31 -14.72
C TYR A 213 -4.27 10.42 -15.66
N LEU A 214 -5.42 10.98 -15.34
CA LEU A 214 -6.09 11.93 -16.22
C LEU A 214 -6.05 13.32 -15.60
N SER A 215 -5.32 14.21 -16.27
CA SER A 215 -5.19 15.63 -15.91
C SER A 215 -6.44 16.40 -16.34
N ASP A 216 -7.04 17.10 -15.37
CA ASP A 216 -8.20 17.95 -15.59
C ASP A 216 -8.20 19.03 -14.50
N PRO A 217 -8.29 20.35 -14.85
CA PRO A 217 -8.26 21.44 -13.88
C PRO A 217 -9.44 21.46 -12.91
N GLU A 218 -10.56 20.86 -13.31
CA GLU A 218 -11.79 20.81 -12.51
C GLU A 218 -11.96 19.46 -11.80
N GLN A 219 -11.68 18.36 -12.53
CA GLN A 219 -11.99 17.00 -12.06
C GLN A 219 -10.98 15.98 -12.55
N TRP A 220 -9.77 16.05 -12.00
CA TRP A 220 -8.79 14.99 -12.25
C TRP A 220 -9.36 13.60 -11.97
N SER A 221 -8.85 12.59 -12.63
CA SER A 221 -9.30 11.22 -12.43
C SER A 221 -8.14 10.23 -12.52
N ASN A 222 -8.32 9.07 -11.90
CA ASN A 222 -7.47 7.91 -12.15
C ASN A 222 -8.36 6.78 -12.63
N LEU A 223 -7.91 6.06 -13.65
CA LEU A 223 -8.63 4.93 -14.21
C LEU A 223 -7.72 3.70 -14.19
N PHE A 224 -8.14 2.66 -13.47
CA PHE A 224 -7.38 1.43 -13.32
C PHE A 224 -8.23 0.21 -13.66
N LYS A 225 -7.67 -0.70 -14.49
CA LYS A 225 -8.23 -2.03 -14.73
C LYS A 225 -7.61 -3.02 -13.75
N TRP A 226 -8.39 -3.92 -13.22
CA TRP A 226 -7.87 -4.96 -12.36
C TRP A 226 -8.74 -6.21 -12.34
N GLY A 227 -8.18 -7.23 -11.75
CA GLY A 227 -8.84 -8.35 -11.14
C GLY A 227 -9.41 -9.40 -12.06
N GLN A 228 -9.89 -10.43 -11.40
CA GLN A 228 -10.72 -11.48 -11.96
C GLN A 228 -12.00 -11.52 -11.09
N PRO A 229 -13.19 -11.20 -11.62
CA PRO A 229 -13.48 -10.76 -12.99
C PRO A 229 -12.92 -9.36 -13.29
N GLU A 230 -12.64 -9.09 -14.57
CA GLU A 230 -12.12 -7.81 -15.02
C GLU A 230 -13.10 -6.67 -14.72
N ARG A 231 -12.58 -5.62 -14.10
CA ARG A 231 -13.34 -4.43 -13.73
C ARG A 231 -12.46 -3.20 -13.88
N TRP A 232 -13.10 -2.07 -14.12
CA TRP A 232 -12.43 -0.79 -14.10
C TRP A 232 -12.85 0.01 -12.88
N ARG A 233 -11.91 0.76 -12.33
CA ARG A 233 -12.16 1.66 -11.22
C ARG A 233 -11.75 3.07 -11.60
N VAL A 234 -12.70 3.98 -11.42
CA VAL A 234 -12.51 5.41 -11.60
C VAL A 234 -12.49 6.08 -10.22
N HIS A 235 -11.56 7.01 -10.06
CA HIS A 235 -11.47 7.84 -8.87
C HIS A 235 -11.79 9.29 -9.25
N PHE A 236 -12.73 9.90 -8.54
CA PHE A 236 -13.12 11.30 -8.73
C PHE A 236 -12.85 12.08 -7.45
N PRO A 237 -12.27 13.29 -7.52
CA PRO A 237 -12.22 14.19 -6.37
C PRO A 237 -13.62 14.69 -6.03
N THR A 238 -13.90 14.79 -4.74
CA THR A 238 -15.14 15.39 -4.20
C THR A 238 -14.78 16.31 -3.05
N ASN A 239 -15.68 17.24 -2.72
CA ASN A 239 -15.48 18.10 -1.57
C ASN A 239 -15.76 17.31 -0.28
N ILE A 240 -14.98 17.58 0.77
CA ILE A 240 -15.13 16.90 2.06
C ILE A 240 -16.44 17.29 2.78
N ASP A 241 -17.00 18.44 2.42
CA ASP A 241 -18.22 18.98 3.01
C ASP A 241 -19.49 18.56 2.23
N ASP A 242 -19.33 17.87 1.09
CA ASP A 242 -20.45 17.35 0.32
C ASP A 242 -21.15 16.20 1.07
N ASP A 243 -22.47 16.09 0.91
CA ASP A 243 -23.26 15.04 1.51
C ASP A 243 -22.86 13.64 1.00
N PRO A 244 -22.37 12.75 1.88
CA PRO A 244 -21.93 11.40 1.50
C PRO A 244 -23.04 10.55 0.86
N GLU A 245 -24.31 10.71 1.25
CA GLU A 245 -25.44 9.95 0.69
C GLU A 245 -25.67 10.38 -0.75
N LEU A 246 -25.63 11.68 -1.03
CA LEU A 246 -25.71 12.22 -2.39
C LEU A 246 -24.55 11.70 -3.27
N LEU A 247 -23.31 11.81 -2.78
CA LEU A 247 -22.12 11.39 -3.53
C LEU A 247 -22.13 9.89 -3.85
N LEU A 248 -22.74 9.07 -3.00
CA LEU A 248 -22.85 7.61 -3.18
C LEU A 248 -24.13 7.20 -3.92
N SER A 249 -25.00 8.13 -4.32
CA SER A 249 -26.19 7.81 -5.08
C SER A 249 -25.89 7.30 -6.48
N ASP A 250 -26.78 6.48 -7.04
CA ASP A 250 -26.65 6.00 -8.43
C ASP A 250 -26.64 7.16 -9.41
N GLU A 251 -27.52 8.13 -9.21
CA GLU A 251 -27.63 9.30 -10.09
C GLU A 251 -26.33 10.10 -10.14
N TYR A 252 -25.74 10.39 -8.98
CA TYR A 252 -24.48 11.11 -8.91
C TYR A 252 -23.33 10.33 -9.54
N CYS A 253 -23.19 9.04 -9.22
CA CYS A 253 -22.14 8.20 -9.78
C CYS A 253 -22.28 8.06 -11.29
N GLN A 254 -23.49 7.85 -11.83
CA GLN A 254 -23.74 7.84 -13.27
C GLN A 254 -23.38 9.17 -13.93
N LYS A 255 -23.76 10.30 -13.32
CA LYS A 255 -23.43 11.64 -13.81
C LYS A 255 -21.90 11.82 -13.90
N GLN A 256 -21.14 11.39 -12.89
CA GLN A 256 -19.69 11.46 -12.91
C GLN A 256 -19.07 10.57 -14.00
N LEU A 257 -19.55 9.36 -14.17
CA LEU A 257 -19.09 8.42 -15.19
C LEU A 257 -19.43 8.92 -16.60
N GLN A 258 -20.64 9.45 -16.82
CA GLN A 258 -21.04 10.04 -18.09
C GLN A 258 -20.23 11.32 -18.45
N ARG A 259 -19.84 12.11 -17.44
CA ARG A 259 -18.93 13.23 -17.65
C ARG A 259 -17.50 12.72 -17.92
N PHE A 260 -17.10 11.61 -17.32
CA PHE A 260 -15.78 11.01 -17.51
C PHE A 260 -15.61 10.48 -18.94
N LEU A 261 -16.51 9.65 -19.40
CA LEU A 261 -16.60 9.17 -20.79
C LEU A 261 -18.07 9.00 -21.15
N PRO A 262 -18.62 9.81 -22.07
CA PRO A 262 -20.02 9.69 -22.47
C PRO A 262 -20.33 8.32 -23.05
N ASN A 263 -21.40 7.68 -22.58
CA ASN A 263 -21.88 6.40 -23.08
C ASN A 263 -23.40 6.47 -23.36
N SER A 264 -23.86 5.81 -24.41
CA SER A 264 -25.29 5.73 -24.76
C SER A 264 -26.13 4.97 -23.75
N LYS A 265 -25.53 4.14 -22.93
CA LYS A 265 -26.16 3.35 -21.88
C LYS A 265 -25.60 3.75 -20.50
N PRO A 266 -26.39 3.57 -19.42
CA PRO A 266 -25.85 3.67 -18.07
C PRO A 266 -24.71 2.69 -17.86
N TYR A 267 -23.72 3.08 -17.05
CA TYR A 267 -22.63 2.20 -16.64
C TYR A 267 -23.13 1.15 -15.63
N GLU A 268 -22.66 -0.08 -15.75
CA GLU A 268 -22.88 -1.11 -14.75
C GLU A 268 -21.96 -0.89 -13.55
N ILE A 269 -22.48 -0.24 -12.51
CA ILE A 269 -21.74 0.07 -11.28
C ILE A 269 -21.81 -1.13 -10.33
N VAL A 270 -20.66 -1.70 -10.00
CA VAL A 270 -20.54 -2.87 -9.11
C VAL A 270 -20.02 -2.53 -7.71
N TYR A 271 -19.45 -1.33 -7.53
CA TYR A 271 -18.93 -0.89 -6.23
C TYR A 271 -18.76 0.62 -6.18
N ARG A 272 -19.01 1.23 -5.01
CA ARG A 272 -18.74 2.64 -4.76
C ARG A 272 -18.35 2.87 -3.30
N LYS A 273 -17.45 3.82 -3.09
CA LYS A 273 -17.00 4.21 -1.75
C LYS A 273 -16.37 5.59 -1.75
N LEU A 274 -16.58 6.32 -0.66
CA LEU A 274 -15.85 7.54 -0.34
C LEU A 274 -14.71 7.23 0.63
N TYR A 275 -13.57 7.90 0.45
CA TYR A 275 -12.48 7.88 1.43
C TYR A 275 -11.75 9.22 1.48
N SER A 276 -11.29 9.58 2.68
CA SER A 276 -10.39 10.72 2.90
C SER A 276 -8.96 10.26 2.85
N SER A 277 -8.11 11.05 2.21
CA SER A 277 -6.68 10.80 2.12
C SER A 277 -5.93 11.54 3.22
N HIS A 278 -4.89 10.91 3.73
CA HIS A 278 -3.97 11.49 4.71
C HIS A 278 -2.54 11.39 4.19
N GLN A 279 -1.71 12.33 4.63
CA GLN A 279 -0.26 12.28 4.46
C GLN A 279 0.36 12.44 5.82
N ARG A 280 0.76 11.33 6.44
CA ARG A 280 1.33 11.33 7.79
C ARG A 280 2.46 10.33 7.90
N VAL A 281 3.46 10.67 8.72
CA VAL A 281 4.59 9.79 9.03
C VAL A 281 4.82 9.82 10.55
N ALA A 282 5.01 8.68 11.16
CA ALA A 282 5.36 8.58 12.58
C ALA A 282 6.75 9.20 12.86
N ALA A 283 6.88 9.88 13.98
CA ALA A 283 8.14 10.51 14.38
C ALA A 283 9.27 9.49 14.56
N THR A 284 8.93 8.28 15.00
CA THR A 284 9.82 7.11 15.03
C THR A 284 9.05 5.84 14.66
N PHE A 285 9.75 4.81 14.15
CA PHE A 285 9.15 3.52 13.81
C PHE A 285 9.49 2.44 14.84
N ASN A 286 10.27 2.78 15.87
CA ASN A 286 10.57 1.90 16.99
C ASN A 286 10.65 2.67 18.32
N VAL A 287 10.19 2.02 19.37
CA VAL A 287 10.45 2.42 20.78
C VAL A 287 10.72 1.12 21.54
N GLY A 288 11.97 0.90 21.94
CA GLY A 288 12.37 -0.34 22.60
C GLY A 288 12.09 -1.57 21.74
N ARG A 289 11.17 -2.42 22.19
CA ARG A 289 10.77 -3.69 21.55
C ARG A 289 9.45 -3.58 20.76
N ALA A 290 8.87 -2.39 20.68
CA ALA A 290 7.65 -2.12 19.93
C ALA A 290 7.97 -1.37 18.64
N LEU A 291 7.45 -1.85 17.50
CA LEU A 291 7.80 -1.40 16.17
C LEU A 291 6.55 -1.16 15.32
N LEU A 292 6.68 -0.32 14.29
CA LEU A 292 5.60 0.04 13.37
C LEU A 292 5.97 -0.34 11.94
N VAL A 293 5.00 -0.89 11.17
CA VAL A 293 5.12 -1.16 9.74
C VAL A 293 3.89 -0.69 8.98
N GLY A 294 4.05 -0.32 7.71
CA GLY A 294 2.97 0.09 6.82
C GLY A 294 2.18 1.28 7.34
N ASP A 295 0.85 1.24 7.19
CA ASP A 295 -0.03 2.37 7.56
C ASP A 295 0.03 2.73 9.07
N SER A 296 0.59 1.89 9.93
CA SER A 296 0.86 2.24 11.33
C SER A 296 2.01 3.23 11.46
N ALA A 297 2.99 3.14 10.58
CA ALA A 297 4.18 3.99 10.52
C ALA A 297 3.99 5.20 9.60
N HIS A 298 3.33 5.03 8.45
CA HIS A 298 3.10 6.11 7.49
C HIS A 298 1.86 5.86 6.64
N VAL A 299 1.08 6.90 6.39
CA VAL A 299 -0.05 6.91 5.47
C VAL A 299 0.16 7.97 4.39
N ASN A 300 -0.30 7.69 3.19
CA ASN A 300 -0.14 8.56 2.04
C ASN A 300 -1.39 8.58 1.15
N SER A 301 -1.46 9.56 0.25
CA SER A 301 -2.44 9.57 -0.83
C SER A 301 -2.32 8.29 -1.69
N PRO A 302 -3.43 7.69 -2.14
CA PRO A 302 -3.39 6.48 -2.96
C PRO A 302 -2.86 6.71 -4.38
N ILE A 303 -2.68 7.98 -4.79
CA ILE A 303 -2.22 8.35 -6.15
C ILE A 303 -0.77 7.88 -6.34
N GLY A 304 -0.57 6.91 -7.24
CA GLY A 304 0.72 6.27 -7.49
C GLY A 304 0.81 4.82 -6.99
N GLY A 305 -0.09 4.39 -6.08
CA GLY A 305 -0.16 3.00 -5.63
C GLY A 305 1.03 2.53 -4.78
N VAL A 306 1.76 3.45 -4.12
CA VAL A 306 3.01 3.14 -3.40
C VAL A 306 2.84 2.71 -1.94
N GLY A 307 1.67 2.95 -1.30
CA GLY A 307 1.49 2.73 0.13
C GLY A 307 1.66 1.27 0.56
N MET A 308 0.92 0.34 -0.06
CA MET A 308 1.06 -1.09 0.21
C MET A 308 2.48 -1.59 -0.08
N ASN A 309 3.06 -1.14 -1.18
CA ASN A 309 4.42 -1.51 -1.58
C ASN A 309 5.44 -1.09 -0.50
N SER A 310 5.37 0.16 -0.04
CA SER A 310 6.24 0.63 1.04
C SER A 310 6.06 -0.17 2.32
N GLY A 311 4.81 -0.55 2.68
CA GLY A 311 4.54 -1.38 3.85
C GLY A 311 5.14 -2.78 3.76
N VAL A 312 5.16 -3.41 2.58
CA VAL A 312 5.85 -4.68 2.36
C VAL A 312 7.36 -4.50 2.48
N HIS A 313 7.91 -3.41 1.93
CA HIS A 313 9.33 -3.09 2.10
C HIS A 313 9.71 -2.85 3.56
N ASP A 314 8.83 -2.22 4.37
CA ASP A 314 9.04 -2.09 5.82
C ASP A 314 9.16 -3.46 6.47
N SER A 315 8.27 -4.38 6.09
CA SER A 315 8.18 -5.72 6.66
C SER A 315 9.42 -6.56 6.39
N VAL A 316 9.91 -6.54 5.15
CA VAL A 316 11.13 -7.27 4.77
C VAL A 316 12.36 -6.65 5.48
N ASN A 317 12.48 -5.32 5.44
CA ASN A 317 13.59 -4.60 6.10
C ASN A 317 13.63 -4.79 7.61
N LEU A 318 12.46 -4.81 8.27
CA LEU A 318 12.35 -5.09 9.70
C LEU A 318 12.60 -6.57 10.01
N GLY A 319 12.03 -7.46 9.19
CA GLY A 319 12.17 -8.90 9.35
C GLY A 319 13.64 -9.34 9.39
N GLU A 320 14.45 -8.84 8.46
CA GLU A 320 15.91 -9.07 8.43
C GLU A 320 16.57 -8.71 9.77
N LYS A 321 16.24 -7.55 10.32
CA LYS A 321 16.82 -7.05 11.57
C LYS A 321 16.34 -7.83 12.79
N LEU A 322 15.05 -8.19 12.85
CA LEU A 322 14.51 -9.00 13.94
C LEU A 322 15.12 -10.40 13.95
N VAL A 323 15.24 -11.04 12.79
CA VAL A 323 15.93 -12.34 12.67
C VAL A 323 17.38 -12.23 13.12
N GLY A 324 18.13 -11.21 12.68
CA GLY A 324 19.50 -10.98 13.09
C GLY A 324 19.66 -10.77 14.60
N ILE A 325 18.75 -10.01 15.23
CA ILE A 325 18.76 -9.82 16.70
C ILE A 325 18.47 -11.14 17.43
N LEU A 326 17.45 -11.88 17.00
CA LEU A 326 17.04 -13.11 17.64
C LEU A 326 18.08 -14.23 17.53
N ARG A 327 18.89 -14.21 16.46
CA ARG A 327 20.04 -15.10 16.26
C ARG A 327 21.32 -14.61 16.95
N GLY A 328 21.32 -13.41 17.53
CA GLY A 328 22.52 -12.81 18.13
C GLY A 328 23.55 -12.32 17.10
N GLU A 329 23.15 -12.13 15.86
CA GLU A 329 23.97 -11.63 14.74
C GLU A 329 23.96 -10.09 14.67
N MET A 330 22.94 -9.46 15.25
CA MET A 330 22.74 -8.01 15.33
C MET A 330 22.35 -7.59 16.75
N ASP A 331 22.73 -6.36 17.10
CA ASP A 331 22.36 -5.75 18.38
C ASP A 331 21.12 -4.86 18.26
N MET A 332 20.43 -4.61 19.37
CA MET A 332 19.20 -3.79 19.44
C MET A 332 19.29 -2.43 18.74
N PRO A 333 20.42 -1.66 18.72
CA PRO A 333 20.52 -0.40 18.02
C PRO A 333 20.26 -0.48 16.50
N VAL A 334 20.28 -1.67 15.89
CA VAL A 334 19.91 -1.84 14.46
C VAL A 334 18.44 -1.44 14.20
N LEU A 335 17.58 -1.45 15.22
CA LEU A 335 16.20 -0.98 15.11
C LEU A 335 16.09 0.54 14.89
N ASP A 336 17.06 1.32 15.40
CA ASP A 336 17.14 2.75 15.07
C ASP A 336 17.56 2.96 13.62
N ARG A 337 18.38 2.06 13.08
CA ARG A 337 18.70 2.03 11.64
C ARG A 337 17.44 1.71 10.82
N TYR A 338 16.60 0.76 11.25
CA TYR A 338 15.30 0.50 10.64
C TYR A 338 14.47 1.79 10.53
N THR A 339 14.32 2.53 11.64
CA THR A 339 13.62 3.81 11.66
C THR A 339 14.23 4.80 10.67
N ARG A 340 15.55 5.01 10.70
CA ARG A 340 16.21 5.94 9.77
C ARG A 340 15.96 5.58 8.31
N GLN A 341 16.12 4.31 7.97
CA GLN A 341 15.93 3.78 6.62
C GLN A 341 14.49 3.97 6.13
N ARG A 342 13.52 3.49 6.92
CA ARG A 342 12.13 3.44 6.44
C ARG A 342 11.43 4.80 6.55
N ARG A 343 11.79 5.62 7.55
CA ARG A 343 11.30 7.00 7.64
C ARG A 343 11.86 7.86 6.49
N HIS A 344 13.12 7.66 6.09
CA HIS A 344 13.70 8.31 4.90
C HIS A 344 12.85 8.01 3.66
N VAL A 345 12.49 6.73 3.42
CA VAL A 345 11.66 6.35 2.28
C VAL A 345 10.26 6.98 2.36
N ALA A 346 9.63 6.93 3.53
CA ALA A 346 8.29 7.50 3.72
C ALA A 346 8.24 9.01 3.42
N VAL A 347 9.28 9.76 3.82
CA VAL A 347 9.34 11.23 3.63
C VAL A 347 9.84 11.61 2.25
N ASN A 348 10.95 11.02 1.78
CA ASN A 348 11.66 11.49 0.58
C ASN A 348 11.19 10.80 -0.71
N HIS A 349 10.57 9.62 -0.62
CA HIS A 349 10.05 8.89 -1.78
C HIS A 349 8.53 8.82 -1.78
N VAL A 350 7.91 8.16 -0.81
CA VAL A 350 6.44 7.92 -0.81
C VAL A 350 5.67 9.22 -0.83
N LYS A 351 5.97 10.14 0.08
CA LYS A 351 5.33 11.46 0.15
C LYS A 351 5.58 12.25 -1.14
N THR A 352 6.82 12.32 -1.60
CA THR A 352 7.22 13.07 -2.79
C THR A 352 6.51 12.56 -4.06
N ILE A 353 6.45 11.24 -4.25
CA ILE A 353 5.76 10.62 -5.39
C ILE A 353 4.28 10.97 -5.36
N THR A 354 3.61 10.79 -4.22
CA THR A 354 2.16 10.97 -4.13
C THR A 354 1.74 12.44 -4.23
N GLU A 355 2.49 13.36 -3.64
CA GLU A 355 2.25 14.81 -3.76
C GLU A 355 2.51 15.31 -5.19
N ARG A 356 3.62 14.86 -5.81
CA ARG A 356 3.93 15.21 -7.20
C ARG A 356 2.85 14.72 -8.16
N ASN A 357 2.46 13.46 -8.06
CA ASN A 357 1.42 12.91 -8.92
C ASN A 357 0.10 13.67 -8.76
N LYS A 358 -0.28 13.99 -7.52
CA LYS A 358 -1.49 14.79 -7.28
C LYS A 358 -1.40 16.17 -7.91
N LYS A 359 -0.27 16.88 -7.78
CA LYS A 359 -0.06 18.19 -8.40
C LYS A 359 -0.11 18.12 -9.92
N LEU A 360 0.49 17.08 -10.53
CA LEU A 360 0.51 16.92 -11.98
C LEU A 360 -0.90 16.82 -12.59
N ILE A 361 -1.79 16.05 -11.94
CA ILE A 361 -3.13 15.79 -12.49
C ILE A 361 -4.17 16.85 -12.09
N ASN A 362 -3.92 17.62 -11.02
CA ASN A 362 -4.86 18.61 -10.45
C ASN A 362 -4.38 20.06 -10.66
N GLU A 363 -3.44 20.30 -11.58
CA GLU A 363 -2.94 21.65 -11.84
C GLU A 363 -4.00 22.47 -12.60
N ARG A 364 -4.25 23.69 -12.11
CA ARG A 364 -5.27 24.60 -12.65
C ARG A 364 -4.68 25.70 -13.54
N ASP A 365 -3.42 26.09 -13.30
CA ASP A 365 -2.74 27.09 -14.11
C ASP A 365 -2.40 26.50 -15.49
N PRO A 366 -2.92 27.07 -16.61
CA PRO A 366 -2.72 26.52 -17.94
C PRO A 366 -1.25 26.47 -18.37
N GLU A 367 -0.44 27.45 -17.98
CA GLU A 367 0.98 27.50 -18.33
C GLU A 367 1.79 26.46 -17.54
N ILE A 368 1.44 26.22 -16.29
CA ILE A 368 2.05 25.17 -15.48
C ILE A 368 1.63 23.80 -16.00
N ARG A 369 0.34 23.60 -16.33
CA ARG A 369 -0.16 22.36 -16.96
C ARG A 369 0.60 22.05 -18.24
N LYS A 370 0.71 23.02 -19.14
CA LYS A 370 1.44 22.85 -20.40
C LYS A 370 2.88 22.39 -20.16
N ARG A 371 3.61 23.05 -19.26
CA ARG A 371 4.98 22.66 -18.89
C ARG A 371 5.04 21.26 -18.28
N ASN A 372 4.05 20.89 -17.45
CA ASN A 372 3.97 19.55 -16.87
C ASN A 372 3.74 18.49 -17.95
N HIS A 373 2.87 18.77 -18.94
CA HIS A 373 2.60 17.87 -20.07
C HIS A 373 3.84 17.70 -20.95
N GLU A 374 4.53 18.78 -21.28
CA GLU A 374 5.79 18.75 -22.04
C GLU A 374 6.87 17.95 -21.31
N MET A 375 7.00 18.13 -19.99
CA MET A 375 7.93 17.37 -19.17
C MET A 375 7.58 15.88 -19.14
N LEU A 376 6.30 15.50 -18.97
CA LEU A 376 5.86 14.10 -18.99
C LEU A 376 6.11 13.46 -20.35
N HIS A 377 5.76 14.15 -21.42
CA HIS A 377 5.98 13.69 -22.79
C HIS A 377 7.49 13.43 -23.05
N ARG A 378 8.35 14.42 -22.73
CA ARG A 378 9.79 14.26 -22.84
C ARG A 378 10.32 13.08 -21.99
N SER A 379 9.82 12.95 -20.76
CA SER A 379 10.25 11.86 -19.86
C SER A 379 9.84 10.49 -20.39
N ALA A 380 8.74 10.38 -21.10
CA ALA A 380 8.29 9.10 -21.68
C ALA A 380 8.96 8.76 -23.01
N THR A 381 9.33 9.77 -23.82
CA THR A 381 9.93 9.57 -25.14
C THR A 381 11.45 9.38 -25.13
N ASP A 382 12.13 9.80 -24.06
CA ASP A 382 13.57 9.54 -23.85
C ASP A 382 13.76 8.28 -22.99
N PRO A 383 14.37 7.20 -23.51
CA PRO A 383 14.50 5.94 -22.76
C PRO A 383 15.24 6.07 -21.43
N THR A 384 16.23 6.97 -21.33
CA THR A 384 16.98 7.21 -20.10
C THR A 384 16.11 7.87 -19.04
N LEU A 385 15.35 8.91 -19.44
CA LEU A 385 14.44 9.61 -18.56
C LEU A 385 13.25 8.72 -18.15
N ALA A 386 12.72 7.91 -19.08
CA ALA A 386 11.65 6.95 -18.81
C ALA A 386 12.08 5.91 -17.77
N ARG A 387 13.28 5.34 -17.95
CA ARG A 387 13.85 4.41 -16.96
C ARG A 387 14.00 5.07 -15.59
N GLU A 388 14.59 6.26 -15.50
CA GLU A 388 14.75 6.98 -14.23
C GLU A 388 13.39 7.29 -13.58
N TYR A 389 12.41 7.72 -14.37
CA TYR A 389 11.05 7.98 -13.89
C TYR A 389 10.41 6.74 -13.27
N ILE A 390 10.49 5.58 -13.95
CA ILE A 390 9.89 4.34 -13.48
C ILE A 390 10.65 3.78 -12.27
N LEU A 391 11.98 3.81 -12.24
CA LEU A 391 12.78 3.41 -11.07
C LEU A 391 12.37 4.16 -9.80
N ARG A 392 12.10 5.46 -9.92
CA ARG A 392 11.61 6.28 -8.78
C ARG A 392 10.18 5.92 -8.39
N THR A 393 9.26 5.88 -9.36
CA THR A 393 7.83 5.68 -9.09
C THR A 393 7.48 4.25 -8.67
N SER A 394 8.37 3.29 -8.93
CA SER A 394 8.28 1.90 -8.46
C SER A 394 9.06 1.60 -7.18
N LEU A 395 9.57 2.63 -6.48
CA LEU A 395 10.36 2.53 -5.25
C LEU A 395 11.71 1.79 -5.38
N MET A 396 12.15 1.41 -6.59
CA MET A 396 13.44 0.74 -6.79
C MET A 396 14.60 1.64 -6.37
N LYS A 397 14.55 2.92 -6.74
CA LYS A 397 15.57 3.90 -6.35
C LYS A 397 15.68 4.05 -4.82
N SER A 398 14.56 3.93 -4.11
CA SER A 398 14.57 4.01 -2.65
C SER A 398 15.30 2.85 -1.98
N LEU A 399 15.34 1.66 -2.60
CA LEU A 399 16.07 0.50 -2.07
C LEU A 399 17.58 0.72 -2.16
N GLU A 400 18.07 1.32 -3.26
CA GLU A 400 19.49 1.68 -3.41
C GLU A 400 19.92 2.67 -2.33
N GLU A 401 19.12 3.72 -2.08
CA GLU A 401 19.42 4.74 -1.08
C GLU A 401 19.38 4.17 0.36
N VAL A 402 18.39 3.31 0.65
CA VAL A 402 18.27 2.64 1.96
C VAL A 402 19.49 1.80 2.30
N ALA A 403 20.08 1.12 1.32
CA ALA A 403 21.27 0.30 1.53
C ALA A 403 22.49 1.13 2.05
N ALA A 404 22.56 2.41 1.69
CA ALA A 404 23.63 3.33 2.12
C ALA A 404 23.41 3.93 3.53
N ILE A 405 22.19 3.85 4.10
CA ILE A 405 21.86 4.40 5.42
C ILE A 405 22.27 3.44 6.54
N GLN A 406 23.22 3.87 7.36
CA GLN A 406 23.72 3.12 8.51
C GLN A 406 22.90 3.40 9.77
#